data_a79a8298c614544e68d67afed011d2ba
#
_entry.id   a79a8298c614544e68d67afed011d2ba
#
_cell.length_a   1.000
_cell.length_b   1.000
_cell.length_c   1.000
_cell.angle_alpha   90.00
_cell.angle_beta   90.00
_cell.angle_gamma   90.00
#
_symmetry.space_group_name_H-M   'P 1'
#
loop_
_entity.id
_entity.type
_entity.pdbx_description
1 polymer ?
#
loop_
_entity_poly.entity_id
_entity_poly.type
_entity_poly.pdbx_seq_one_letter_code
_entity_poly.pdbx_strand_id
1 'polypeptide(L)'
;MLIDMDMRLRVRSRALVCLLLLALLGTVTTAAAAPRTADPAPATATATTSTTAAKAPPATDSSAAAAAARWGDRRLDEVAFLTTHNAFTNYEDSRWSSVNQSESVRAQLDNGVRGLSLDTHWYERSTWLCIISFGSDCYPSDVYLCHGDCKTFAGATYALPRQTFHGTMQTVVDFLAAHPQEVVTVFLEDYVGTDQLQASLGRVSGLQDMVFRPDQWGVRQHGWPKVADLVASGKRLLIFSDRSDREHLGVMYDKSWTVSNFWSLGDLGNDLSCVSRWSDVPLDRQEPGFRRLFTMSHHRNVPTVLTAALDNGAKLRDRIAQQCRSATGGRDPNYVSVDFHRLSDGSGHTPASIVAELGARR
;
A
#
# COMPACT_ATOMS: atom_id res chain seq x y z
N MET A 1 19.29 -25.62 -30.27
CA MET A 1 19.56 -24.77 -31.42
C MET A 1 18.26 -24.23 -32.06
N LEU A 2 17.09 -24.51 -31.56
CA LEU A 2 15.78 -24.01 -32.06
C LEU A 2 15.14 -22.93 -31.17
N ILE A 3 15.63 -22.68 -29.95
CA ILE A 3 15.09 -21.71 -29.02
C ILE A 3 15.67 -20.28 -29.21
N ASP A 4 16.83 -20.18 -29.85
CA ASP A 4 17.52 -18.88 -30.03
C ASP A 4 17.08 -18.11 -31.31
N MET A 5 16.33 -18.75 -32.20
CA MET A 5 15.83 -18.12 -33.44
C MET A 5 14.51 -17.34 -33.23
N ASP A 6 13.68 -17.74 -32.28
CA ASP A 6 12.36 -17.11 -32.04
C ASP A 6 12.48 -15.77 -31.28
N MET A 7 13.50 -15.61 -30.45
CA MET A 7 13.74 -14.38 -29.71
C MET A 7 14.25 -13.22 -30.60
N ARG A 8 14.99 -13.54 -31.68
CA ARG A 8 15.53 -12.53 -32.63
C ARG A 8 14.49 -12.00 -33.62
N LEU A 9 13.45 -12.76 -33.93
CA LEU A 9 12.35 -12.29 -34.77
C LEU A 9 11.40 -11.33 -34.05
N ARG A 10 11.17 -11.53 -32.74
CA ARG A 10 10.29 -10.68 -31.94
C ARG A 10 10.87 -9.29 -31.63
N VAL A 11 12.19 -9.17 -31.60
CA VAL A 11 12.86 -7.88 -31.40
C VAL A 11 12.82 -7.00 -32.66
N ARG A 12 12.86 -7.60 -33.84
CA ARG A 12 12.83 -6.85 -35.11
C ARG A 12 11.44 -6.31 -35.47
N SER A 13 10.36 -6.98 -35.08
CA SER A 13 8.99 -6.52 -35.34
C SER A 13 8.58 -5.33 -34.47
N ARG A 14 9.18 -5.18 -33.27
CA ARG A 14 8.88 -4.06 -32.38
C ARG A 14 9.57 -2.74 -32.75
N ALA A 15 10.72 -2.82 -33.40
CA ALA A 15 11.45 -1.63 -33.88
C ALA A 15 10.80 -0.98 -35.10
N LEU A 16 10.07 -1.73 -35.92
CA LEU A 16 9.42 -1.20 -37.11
C LEU A 16 8.11 -0.45 -36.85
N VAL A 17 7.42 -0.80 -35.76
CA VAL A 17 6.16 -0.14 -35.36
C VAL A 17 6.41 1.23 -34.72
N CYS A 18 7.53 1.43 -34.03
CA CYS A 18 7.89 2.73 -33.43
C CYS A 18 8.30 3.79 -34.46
N LEU A 19 8.81 3.39 -35.62
CA LEU A 19 9.23 4.33 -36.66
C LEU A 19 8.09 4.88 -37.53
N LEU A 20 6.94 4.22 -37.57
CA LEU A 20 5.76 4.64 -38.35
C LEU A 20 4.83 5.60 -37.58
N LEU A 21 4.96 5.73 -36.26
CA LEU A 21 4.16 6.63 -35.44
C LEU A 21 4.73 8.06 -35.30
N LEU A 22 5.97 8.28 -35.69
CA LEU A 22 6.65 9.58 -35.62
C LEU A 22 6.42 10.50 -36.85
N ALA A 23 5.75 10.03 -37.89
CA ALA A 23 5.54 10.78 -39.15
C ALA A 23 4.20 11.52 -39.23
N LEU A 24 3.34 11.49 -38.23
CA LEU A 24 1.98 12.06 -38.27
C LEU A 24 1.71 13.27 -37.36
N LEU A 25 2.75 13.89 -36.79
CA LEU A 25 2.62 15.11 -35.99
C LEU A 25 3.26 16.32 -36.69
N GLY A 26 2.61 16.79 -37.72
CA GLY A 26 2.94 18.06 -38.41
C GLY A 26 1.81 19.04 -38.28
N THR A 27 2.16 20.24 -37.79
CA THR A 27 1.46 21.53 -37.87
C THR A 27 0.28 21.80 -36.95
N VAL A 28 0.54 22.51 -35.85
CA VAL A 28 -0.42 23.36 -35.17
C VAL A 28 0.13 24.79 -35.16
N THR A 29 -0.62 25.68 -35.77
CA THR A 29 -0.35 27.14 -35.90
C THR A 29 -0.56 27.83 -34.54
N THR A 30 0.43 28.65 -34.15
CA THR A 30 0.39 29.50 -32.97
C THR A 30 -0.43 30.77 -33.20
N ALA A 31 -1.42 31.00 -32.35
CA ALA A 31 -2.07 32.30 -32.18
C ALA A 31 -1.44 33.04 -30.99
N ALA A 32 -0.95 34.27 -31.28
CA ALA A 32 -0.33 35.12 -30.27
C ALA A 32 -1.39 35.82 -29.40
N ALA A 33 -1.23 35.76 -28.08
CA ALA A 33 -2.01 36.52 -27.11
C ALA A 33 -1.17 37.67 -26.54
N ALA A 34 -1.78 38.84 -26.43
CA ALA A 34 -1.19 40.10 -25.99
C ALA A 34 -0.89 40.15 -24.47
N PRO A 35 0.05 40.99 -24.02
CA PRO A 35 0.48 41.03 -22.62
C PRO A 35 -0.51 41.75 -21.71
N ARG A 36 -0.77 41.15 -20.52
CA ARG A 36 -1.47 41.81 -19.41
C ARG A 36 -0.47 42.38 -18.42
N THR A 37 -0.75 43.61 -18.00
CA THR A 37 -0.01 44.41 -17.03
C THR A 37 -0.02 43.78 -15.64
N ALA A 38 1.14 43.86 -14.98
CA ALA A 38 1.37 43.34 -13.63
C ALA A 38 0.87 44.30 -12.55
N ASP A 39 0.14 43.80 -11.57
CA ASP A 39 -0.15 44.46 -10.29
C ASP A 39 0.93 44.12 -9.25
N PRO A 40 1.22 45.04 -8.30
CA PRO A 40 2.34 44.89 -7.35
C PRO A 40 2.05 43.91 -6.22
N ALA A 41 3.06 43.14 -5.84
CA ALA A 41 3.05 42.15 -4.77
C ALA A 41 2.95 42.79 -3.38
N PRO A 42 2.22 42.18 -2.42
CA PRO A 42 2.29 42.54 -1.03
C PRO A 42 3.51 41.94 -0.34
N ALA A 43 4.04 42.69 0.63
CA ALA A 43 5.26 42.39 1.37
C ALA A 43 5.23 41.08 2.17
N THR A 44 6.33 40.36 2.09
CA THR A 44 6.60 39.11 2.79
C THR A 44 6.85 39.35 4.27
N ALA A 45 5.98 38.86 5.13
CA ALA A 45 6.27 38.69 6.57
C ALA A 45 6.85 37.29 6.79
N THR A 46 8.14 37.20 7.09
CA THR A 46 8.83 35.98 7.44
C THR A 46 8.47 35.59 8.88
N ALA A 47 7.52 34.68 9.04
CA ALA A 47 7.26 34.04 10.33
C ALA A 47 8.07 32.72 10.37
N THR A 48 9.16 32.74 11.10
CA THR A 48 9.95 31.54 11.44
C THR A 48 9.19 30.78 12.54
N THR A 49 8.36 29.83 12.16
CA THR A 49 7.74 28.90 13.10
C THR A 49 8.65 27.69 13.26
N SER A 50 9.41 27.65 14.36
CA SER A 50 10.06 26.42 14.82
C SER A 50 8.99 25.45 15.25
N THR A 51 8.66 24.51 14.40
CA THR A 51 7.77 23.38 14.75
C THR A 51 8.58 22.37 15.55
N THR A 52 8.54 22.47 16.87
CA THR A 52 8.95 21.38 17.77
C THR A 52 8.04 20.19 17.45
N ALA A 53 8.63 19.08 17.01
CA ALA A 53 7.92 17.81 16.79
C ALA A 53 7.21 17.44 18.11
N ALA A 54 5.89 17.51 18.10
CA ALA A 54 5.09 17.11 19.24
C ALA A 54 5.19 15.58 19.39
N LYS A 55 5.70 15.12 20.53
CA LYS A 55 5.62 13.71 20.94
C LYS A 55 4.16 13.30 20.90
N ALA A 56 3.87 12.15 20.23
CA ALA A 56 2.52 11.62 20.19
C ALA A 56 1.95 11.53 21.64
N PRO A 57 0.77 12.08 21.90
CA PRO A 57 0.20 12.00 23.23
C PRO A 57 -0.08 10.53 23.57
N PRO A 58 0.15 10.09 24.81
CA PRO A 58 -0.29 8.77 25.26
C PRO A 58 -1.80 8.67 25.03
N ALA A 59 -2.28 7.47 24.65
CA ALA A 59 -3.70 7.23 24.48
C ALA A 59 -4.43 7.66 25.77
N THR A 60 -5.43 8.52 25.63
CA THR A 60 -6.24 8.94 26.76
C THR A 60 -7.19 7.80 27.17
N ASP A 61 -7.65 7.74 28.41
CA ASP A 61 -8.64 6.77 28.88
C ASP A 61 -9.87 6.72 27.95
N SER A 62 -10.24 7.86 27.37
CA SER A 62 -11.33 7.97 26.41
C SER A 62 -11.07 7.24 25.08
N SER A 63 -9.81 7.20 24.61
CA SER A 63 -9.45 6.48 23.36
C SER A 63 -9.48 4.97 23.54
N ALA A 64 -9.01 4.48 24.67
CA ALA A 64 -9.10 3.06 25.02
C ALA A 64 -10.56 2.61 25.20
N ALA A 65 -11.40 3.44 25.85
CA ALA A 65 -12.83 3.18 25.97
C ALA A 65 -13.55 3.16 24.62
N ALA A 66 -13.23 4.07 23.71
CA ALA A 66 -13.79 4.10 22.35
C ALA A 66 -13.35 2.87 21.53
N ALA A 67 -12.10 2.44 21.65
CA ALA A 67 -11.61 1.21 21.01
C ALA A 67 -12.30 -0.03 21.60
N ALA A 68 -12.48 -0.09 22.92
CA ALA A 68 -13.20 -1.17 23.58
C ALA A 68 -14.67 -1.22 23.15
N ALA A 69 -15.33 -0.08 22.98
CA ALA A 69 -16.70 0.00 22.46
C ALA A 69 -16.79 -0.48 21.01
N ARG A 70 -15.82 -0.17 20.16
CA ARG A 70 -15.79 -0.57 18.74
C ARG A 70 -15.38 -2.04 18.56
N TRP A 71 -14.33 -2.46 19.23
CA TRP A 71 -13.69 -3.76 19.02
C TRP A 71 -14.05 -4.80 20.07
N GLY A 72 -14.60 -4.36 21.23
CA GLY A 72 -14.87 -5.23 22.39
C GLY A 72 -13.59 -5.90 22.88
N ASP A 73 -13.75 -7.15 23.30
CA ASP A 73 -12.63 -7.97 23.77
C ASP A 73 -11.88 -8.69 22.64
N ARG A 74 -12.13 -8.33 21.39
CA ARG A 74 -11.55 -9.04 20.23
C ARG A 74 -10.05 -8.79 20.11
N ARG A 75 -9.36 -9.89 19.83
CA ARG A 75 -7.93 -9.90 19.57
C ARG A 75 -7.67 -9.49 18.10
N LEU A 76 -6.44 -9.09 17.81
CA LEU A 76 -6.08 -8.66 16.46
C LEU A 76 -6.32 -9.76 15.40
N ASP A 77 -6.12 -11.04 15.74
CA ASP A 77 -6.38 -12.18 14.87
C ASP A 77 -7.88 -12.53 14.72
N GLU A 78 -8.75 -11.80 15.41
CA GLU A 78 -10.20 -11.95 15.36
C GLU A 78 -10.93 -10.79 14.69
N VAL A 79 -10.22 -9.82 14.14
CA VAL A 79 -10.79 -8.68 13.44
C VAL A 79 -10.44 -8.71 11.95
N ALA A 80 -11.24 -8.03 11.14
CA ALA A 80 -11.02 -7.88 9.71
C ALA A 80 -10.80 -6.40 9.37
N PHE A 81 -9.86 -6.14 8.45
CA PHE A 81 -9.48 -4.81 7.99
C PHE A 81 -9.54 -4.70 6.48
N LEU A 82 -10.13 -3.63 5.99
CA LEU A 82 -10.02 -3.25 4.59
C LEU A 82 -8.57 -2.85 4.28
N THR A 83 -8.03 -3.42 3.23
CA THR A 83 -6.65 -3.23 2.80
C THR A 83 -6.61 -2.79 1.35
N THR A 84 -5.73 -1.89 1.00
CA THR A 84 -5.50 -1.45 -0.37
C THR A 84 -4.20 -2.02 -0.92
N HIS A 85 -4.31 -2.69 -2.07
CA HIS A 85 -3.18 -3.11 -2.88
C HIS A 85 -2.57 -1.88 -3.54
N ASN A 86 -1.24 -1.77 -3.53
CA ASN A 86 -0.50 -0.64 -4.10
C ASN A 86 -1.11 0.72 -3.74
N ALA A 87 -1.31 0.96 -2.45
CA ALA A 87 -2.02 2.14 -1.93
C ALA A 87 -1.47 3.47 -2.46
N PHE A 88 -0.18 3.50 -2.78
CA PHE A 88 0.55 4.67 -3.28
C PHE A 88 0.30 4.95 -4.76
N THR A 89 -0.13 3.95 -5.57
CA THR A 89 -0.47 4.18 -6.98
C THR A 89 -1.93 4.63 -7.10
N ASN A 90 -2.13 5.93 -7.02
CA ASN A 90 -3.46 6.54 -7.04
C ASN A 90 -3.52 7.78 -7.93
N TYR A 91 -4.73 8.25 -8.29
CA TYR A 91 -4.89 9.40 -9.18
C TYR A 91 -4.49 10.73 -8.55
N GLU A 92 -4.52 10.85 -7.23
CA GLU A 92 -4.24 12.12 -6.54
C GLU A 92 -2.73 12.35 -6.35
N ASP A 93 -2.00 11.36 -5.86
CA ASP A 93 -0.59 11.48 -5.51
C ASP A 93 0.35 11.09 -6.64
N SER A 94 -0.10 10.24 -7.57
CA SER A 94 0.73 9.72 -8.64
C SER A 94 0.24 10.20 -10.02
N ARG A 95 1.16 10.36 -10.97
CA ARG A 95 0.82 10.59 -12.39
C ARG A 95 0.92 9.30 -13.21
N TRP A 96 0.62 8.17 -12.59
CA TRP A 96 0.65 6.88 -13.27
C TRP A 96 -0.48 6.78 -14.30
N SER A 97 -0.18 6.17 -15.43
CA SER A 97 -1.20 5.80 -16.41
C SER A 97 -2.02 4.58 -15.97
N SER A 98 -1.48 3.78 -15.06
CA SER A 98 -2.17 2.65 -14.44
C SER A 98 -2.05 2.79 -12.93
N VAL A 99 -3.18 2.98 -12.27
CA VAL A 99 -3.27 3.13 -10.81
C VAL A 99 -4.10 2.00 -10.21
N ASN A 100 -3.85 1.70 -8.94
CA ASN A 100 -4.59 0.69 -8.19
C ASN A 100 -5.67 1.30 -7.30
N GLN A 101 -5.58 2.59 -7.00
CA GLN A 101 -6.53 3.29 -6.14
C GLN A 101 -6.97 4.62 -6.76
N SER A 102 -8.13 5.10 -6.35
CA SER A 102 -8.64 6.41 -6.80
C SER A 102 -8.11 7.58 -5.98
N GLU A 103 -7.79 7.35 -4.71
CA GLU A 103 -7.58 8.36 -3.69
C GLU A 103 -6.18 8.27 -3.09
N SER A 104 -5.69 9.40 -2.57
CA SER A 104 -4.43 9.47 -1.81
C SER A 104 -4.42 8.52 -0.61
N VAL A 105 -3.23 8.15 -0.14
CA VAL A 105 -3.09 7.30 1.07
C VAL A 105 -3.81 7.92 2.26
N ARG A 106 -3.77 9.24 2.42
CA ARG A 106 -4.50 9.92 3.48
C ARG A 106 -6.01 9.74 3.34
N ALA A 107 -6.57 9.95 2.17
CA ALA A 107 -8.00 9.78 1.93
C ALA A 107 -8.45 8.32 2.09
N GLN A 108 -7.62 7.35 1.68
CA GLN A 108 -7.89 5.92 1.94
C GLN A 108 -8.03 5.63 3.43
N LEU A 109 -7.12 6.16 4.27
CA LEU A 109 -7.19 6.03 5.73
C LEU A 109 -8.44 6.69 6.31
N ASP A 110 -8.76 7.91 5.87
CA ASP A 110 -9.98 8.65 6.27
C ASP A 110 -11.25 7.89 5.86
N ASN A 111 -11.21 7.12 4.78
CA ASN A 111 -12.31 6.26 4.28
C ASN A 111 -12.32 4.83 4.87
N GLY A 112 -11.58 4.59 5.94
CA GLY A 112 -11.68 3.34 6.71
C GLY A 112 -10.72 2.23 6.28
N VAL A 113 -9.80 2.47 5.36
CA VAL A 113 -8.70 1.55 5.06
C VAL A 113 -7.77 1.47 6.25
N ARG A 114 -7.37 0.26 6.64
CA ARG A 114 -6.49 0.00 7.79
C ARG A 114 -5.33 -0.91 7.46
N GLY A 115 -5.26 -1.43 6.23
CA GLY A 115 -4.11 -2.10 5.67
C GLY A 115 -3.63 -1.37 4.41
N LEU A 116 -2.33 -1.19 4.26
CA LEU A 116 -1.71 -0.52 3.10
C LEU A 116 -0.61 -1.41 2.56
N SER A 117 -0.66 -1.78 1.27
CA SER A 117 0.45 -2.44 0.57
C SER A 117 1.27 -1.40 -0.17
N LEU A 118 2.58 -1.40 0.05
CA LEU A 118 3.51 -0.40 -0.46
C LEU A 118 4.76 -1.09 -1.02
N ASP A 119 5.21 -0.67 -2.21
CA ASP A 119 6.44 -1.17 -2.84
C ASP A 119 7.55 -0.15 -2.68
N THR A 120 8.63 -0.51 -1.99
CA THR A 120 9.75 0.38 -1.72
C THR A 120 10.90 0.14 -2.67
N HIS A 121 11.36 1.20 -3.35
CA HIS A 121 12.48 1.15 -4.27
C HIS A 121 13.49 2.26 -3.99
N TRP A 122 14.78 1.96 -4.19
CA TRP A 122 15.82 2.98 -4.15
C TRP A 122 15.88 3.70 -5.49
N TYR A 123 15.67 5.00 -5.46
CA TYR A 123 15.95 5.87 -6.60
C TYR A 123 17.25 6.61 -6.40
N GLU A 124 18.15 6.46 -7.35
CA GLU A 124 19.39 7.22 -7.39
C GLU A 124 19.24 8.42 -8.33
N ARG A 125 19.56 9.61 -7.82
CA ARG A 125 19.46 10.86 -8.57
C ARG A 125 20.27 10.79 -9.86
N SER A 126 19.63 11.00 -10.98
CA SER A 126 20.28 11.11 -12.29
C SER A 126 20.58 12.57 -12.61
N THR A 127 21.86 12.95 -12.60
CA THR A 127 22.29 14.31 -13.00
C THR A 127 21.93 14.62 -14.44
N TRP A 128 22.02 13.61 -15.33
CA TRP A 128 21.67 13.76 -16.73
C TRP A 128 20.18 14.06 -16.91
N LEU A 129 19.31 13.32 -16.24
CA LEU A 129 17.85 13.53 -16.27
C LEU A 129 17.49 14.93 -15.76
N CYS A 130 18.15 15.38 -14.70
CA CYS A 130 18.02 16.74 -14.17
C CYS A 130 18.33 17.81 -15.21
N ILE A 131 19.38 17.62 -16.00
CA ILE A 131 19.81 18.60 -17.01
C ILE A 131 18.81 18.65 -18.18
N ILE A 132 18.43 17.49 -18.73
CA ILE A 132 17.54 17.43 -19.90
C ILE A 132 16.09 17.81 -19.60
N SER A 133 15.65 17.67 -18.35
CA SER A 133 14.32 18.09 -17.90
C SER A 133 14.25 19.52 -17.41
N PHE A 134 15.34 20.30 -17.59
CA PHE A 134 15.46 21.68 -17.08
C PHE A 134 15.11 21.79 -15.59
N GLY A 135 15.45 20.78 -14.81
CA GLY A 135 15.23 20.74 -13.37
C GLY A 135 13.88 20.20 -12.91
N SER A 136 12.95 19.93 -13.82
CA SER A 136 11.61 19.43 -13.45
C SER A 136 11.62 18.03 -12.85
N ASP A 137 12.62 17.21 -13.20
CA ASP A 137 12.74 15.80 -12.80
C ASP A 137 13.99 15.52 -11.94
N CYS A 138 14.38 16.52 -11.16
CA CYS A 138 15.51 16.48 -10.23
C CYS A 138 15.11 15.94 -8.85
N TYR A 139 14.79 14.66 -8.76
CA TYR A 139 14.49 14.06 -7.48
C TYR A 139 15.78 13.67 -6.74
N PRO A 140 15.87 13.87 -5.42
CA PRO A 140 17.00 13.41 -4.62
C PRO A 140 17.06 11.88 -4.59
N SER A 141 18.25 11.34 -4.33
CA SER A 141 18.39 9.91 -4.02
C SER A 141 17.66 9.60 -2.72
N ASP A 142 16.72 8.66 -2.76
CA ASP A 142 15.88 8.31 -1.63
C ASP A 142 15.16 6.96 -1.83
N VAL A 143 14.50 6.48 -0.78
CA VAL A 143 13.50 5.41 -0.88
C VAL A 143 12.17 6.01 -1.32
N TYR A 144 11.71 5.58 -2.47
CA TYR A 144 10.43 5.99 -3.05
C TYR A 144 9.46 4.81 -3.15
N LEU A 145 8.20 5.14 -3.32
CA LEU A 145 7.15 4.18 -3.63
C LEU A 145 6.94 4.13 -5.15
N CYS A 146 7.25 2.97 -5.73
CA CYS A 146 7.19 2.77 -7.18
C CYS A 146 6.70 1.35 -7.49
N HIS A 147 5.79 1.21 -8.44
CA HIS A 147 5.39 -0.09 -8.96
C HIS A 147 6.36 -0.53 -10.05
N GLY A 148 7.10 -1.61 -9.81
CA GLY A 148 8.19 -2.07 -10.67
C GLY A 148 9.52 -1.47 -10.23
N ASP A 149 10.12 -0.60 -11.04
CA ASP A 149 11.28 0.19 -10.63
C ASP A 149 11.01 1.69 -10.76
N CYS A 150 11.72 2.50 -9.99
CA CYS A 150 11.60 3.97 -10.04
C CYS A 150 12.31 4.57 -11.26
N LYS A 151 12.61 3.80 -12.30
CA LYS A 151 13.37 4.27 -13.46
C LYS A 151 12.41 4.67 -14.58
N THR A 152 12.59 5.87 -15.07
CA THR A 152 11.95 6.32 -16.31
C THR A 152 12.71 5.77 -17.50
N PHE A 153 12.03 5.05 -18.37
CA PHE A 153 12.53 4.73 -19.70
C PHE A 153 11.99 5.76 -20.71
N ALA A 154 12.83 6.24 -21.59
CA ALA A 154 12.51 7.28 -22.57
C ALA A 154 11.20 6.96 -23.33
N GLY A 155 10.17 7.78 -23.14
CA GLY A 155 8.90 7.73 -23.85
C GLY A 155 7.80 6.84 -23.24
N ALA A 156 8.07 6.00 -22.27
CA ALA A 156 7.04 5.34 -21.47
C ALA A 156 6.86 6.10 -20.17
N THR A 157 5.67 6.56 -19.90
CA THR A 157 5.27 7.23 -18.66
C THR A 157 5.24 6.27 -17.49
N TYR A 158 6.38 5.69 -17.14
CA TYR A 158 6.54 5.12 -15.82
C TYR A 158 6.77 6.28 -14.88
N ALA A 159 6.00 6.36 -13.85
CA ALA A 159 5.97 7.54 -13.01
C ALA A 159 7.34 7.84 -12.44
N LEU A 160 7.72 9.09 -12.57
CA LEU A 160 8.77 9.66 -11.76
C LEU A 160 8.43 9.47 -10.28
N PRO A 161 9.39 9.13 -9.44
CA PRO A 161 9.14 8.90 -8.03
C PRO A 161 8.64 10.19 -7.40
N ARG A 162 7.39 10.22 -6.95
CA ARG A 162 6.79 11.41 -6.34
C ARG A 162 6.60 11.29 -4.87
N GLN A 163 6.30 10.07 -4.41
CA GLN A 163 6.06 9.78 -3.03
C GLN A 163 7.28 9.11 -2.44
N THR A 164 7.94 9.79 -1.51
CA THR A 164 8.98 9.15 -0.69
C THR A 164 8.32 8.21 0.32
N PHE A 165 8.98 7.10 0.60
CA PHE A 165 8.49 6.15 1.60
C PHE A 165 8.31 6.81 2.97
N HIS A 166 9.32 7.60 3.44
CA HIS A 166 9.22 8.28 4.73
C HIS A 166 8.07 9.31 4.77
N GLY A 167 7.78 10.01 3.66
CA GLY A 167 6.66 10.96 3.58
C GLY A 167 5.30 10.26 3.70
N THR A 168 5.14 9.11 3.03
CA THR A 168 3.92 8.30 3.16
C THR A 168 3.79 7.70 4.56
N MET A 169 4.88 7.21 5.15
CA MET A 169 4.87 6.71 6.53
C MET A 169 4.57 7.82 7.53
N GLN A 170 5.03 9.08 7.29
CA GLN A 170 4.64 10.23 8.12
C GLN A 170 3.13 10.48 8.04
N THR A 171 2.53 10.38 6.83
CA THR A 171 1.07 10.48 6.67
C THR A 171 0.32 9.43 7.53
N VAL A 172 0.84 8.19 7.59
CA VAL A 172 0.26 7.12 8.43
C VAL A 172 0.39 7.46 9.93
N VAL A 173 1.56 7.93 10.36
CA VAL A 173 1.81 8.32 11.77
C VAL A 173 0.93 9.50 12.16
N ASP A 174 0.83 10.52 11.31
CA ASP A 174 -0.02 11.70 11.55
C ASP A 174 -1.51 11.32 11.61
N PHE A 175 -1.95 10.38 10.76
CA PHE A 175 -3.30 9.82 10.85
C PHE A 175 -3.53 9.14 12.19
N LEU A 176 -2.62 8.26 12.62
CA LEU A 176 -2.73 7.57 13.91
C LEU A 176 -2.68 8.55 15.10
N ALA A 177 -1.90 9.62 15.01
CA ALA A 177 -1.86 10.66 16.04
C ALA A 177 -3.21 11.39 16.17
N ALA A 178 -3.86 11.68 15.03
CA ALA A 178 -5.16 12.32 14.98
C ALA A 178 -6.33 11.36 15.35
N HIS A 179 -6.13 10.05 15.22
CA HIS A 179 -7.15 9.02 15.45
C HIS A 179 -6.64 7.97 16.46
N PRO A 180 -6.59 8.31 17.75
CA PRO A 180 -5.92 7.51 18.77
C PRO A 180 -6.55 6.12 19.01
N GLN A 181 -7.77 5.86 18.54
CA GLN A 181 -8.46 4.57 18.64
C GLN A 181 -8.21 3.63 17.44
N GLU A 182 -7.48 4.08 16.44
CA GLU A 182 -7.26 3.32 15.22
C GLU A 182 -5.95 2.53 15.24
N VAL A 183 -5.93 1.41 14.52
CA VAL A 183 -4.75 0.56 14.28
C VAL A 183 -4.54 0.47 12.78
N VAL A 184 -3.31 0.61 12.32
CA VAL A 184 -2.95 0.51 10.89
C VAL A 184 -1.85 -0.53 10.71
N THR A 185 -1.93 -1.29 9.61
CA THR A 185 -0.91 -2.24 9.18
C THR A 185 -0.37 -1.85 7.82
N VAL A 186 0.94 -1.86 7.68
CA VAL A 186 1.64 -1.63 6.41
C VAL A 186 2.33 -2.91 6.00
N PHE A 187 2.14 -3.33 4.75
CA PHE A 187 2.80 -4.46 4.12
C PHE A 187 3.76 -3.94 3.06
N LEU A 188 5.03 -4.28 3.17
CA LEU A 188 6.08 -3.83 2.25
C LEU A 188 6.45 -4.95 1.29
N GLU A 189 6.42 -4.66 -0.01
CA GLU A 189 7.29 -5.32 -0.98
C GLU A 189 8.61 -4.53 -0.97
N ASP A 190 9.66 -5.14 -0.38
CA ASP A 190 10.87 -4.41 0.02
C ASP A 190 12.03 -4.70 -0.93
N TYR A 191 12.29 -3.78 -1.85
CA TYR A 191 13.35 -3.84 -2.85
C TYR A 191 14.57 -2.94 -2.52
N VAL A 192 14.71 -2.51 -1.26
CA VAL A 192 15.81 -1.62 -0.84
C VAL A 192 16.81 -2.30 0.10
N GLY A 193 17.98 -1.67 0.28
CA GLY A 193 18.96 -2.11 1.26
C GLY A 193 18.51 -1.81 2.70
N THR A 194 19.01 -2.58 3.69
CA THR A 194 18.66 -2.39 5.10
C THR A 194 18.96 -0.98 5.59
N ASP A 195 20.15 -0.46 5.25
CA ASP A 195 20.58 0.88 5.66
C ASP A 195 19.69 1.97 5.03
N GLN A 196 19.23 1.77 3.79
CA GLN A 196 18.34 2.68 3.10
C GLN A 196 16.96 2.71 3.77
N LEU A 197 16.42 1.54 4.09
CA LEU A 197 15.15 1.44 4.82
C LEU A 197 15.27 2.06 6.21
N GLN A 198 16.34 1.75 6.95
CA GLN A 198 16.59 2.30 8.29
C GLN A 198 16.68 3.83 8.24
N ALA A 199 17.46 4.38 7.31
CA ALA A 199 17.60 5.82 7.15
C ALA A 199 16.26 6.50 6.80
N SER A 200 15.42 5.84 5.96
CA SER A 200 14.11 6.35 5.60
C SER A 200 13.13 6.32 6.77
N LEU A 201 13.06 5.21 7.51
CA LEU A 201 12.24 5.09 8.73
C LEU A 201 12.68 6.07 9.83
N GLY A 202 14.00 6.31 9.95
CA GLY A 202 14.57 7.26 10.91
C GLY A 202 14.15 8.73 10.70
N ARG A 203 13.63 9.06 9.52
CA ARG A 203 13.08 10.40 9.21
C ARG A 203 11.61 10.56 9.59
N VAL A 204 10.93 9.50 9.98
CA VAL A 204 9.49 9.54 10.35
C VAL A 204 9.35 9.87 11.83
N SER A 205 8.88 11.06 12.11
CA SER A 205 8.68 11.54 13.48
C SER A 205 7.58 10.75 14.20
N GLY A 206 7.85 10.26 15.41
CA GLY A 206 6.87 9.53 16.22
C GLY A 206 6.65 8.07 15.81
N LEU A 207 7.32 7.58 14.77
CA LEU A 207 7.16 6.20 14.28
C LEU A 207 7.43 5.18 15.38
N GLN A 208 8.57 5.29 16.05
CA GLN A 208 9.01 4.31 17.06
C GLN A 208 8.07 4.25 18.28
N ASP A 209 7.37 5.33 18.58
CA ASP A 209 6.38 5.35 19.64
C ASP A 209 5.13 4.53 19.29
N MET A 210 4.83 4.36 17.99
CA MET A 210 3.62 3.71 17.50
C MET A 210 3.83 2.30 16.98
N VAL A 211 5.07 1.91 16.61
CA VAL A 211 5.34 0.57 16.07
C VAL A 211 5.07 -0.50 17.11
N PHE A 212 4.21 -1.45 16.74
CA PHE A 212 3.95 -2.67 17.49
C PHE A 212 4.91 -3.79 17.07
N ARG A 213 5.52 -4.42 18.04
CA ARG A 213 6.46 -5.53 17.85
C ARG A 213 5.87 -6.81 18.43
N PRO A 214 5.36 -7.73 17.59
CA PRO A 214 4.75 -8.98 18.07
C PRO A 214 5.76 -9.90 18.75
N ASP A 215 7.03 -9.86 18.37
CA ASP A 215 8.12 -10.56 19.00
C ASP A 215 8.37 -10.10 20.45
N GLN A 216 8.38 -8.79 20.68
CA GLN A 216 8.58 -8.19 22.00
C GLN A 216 7.32 -8.30 22.88
N TRP A 217 6.14 -8.31 22.26
CA TRP A 217 4.89 -8.51 22.98
C TRP A 217 4.71 -9.94 23.49
N GLY A 218 5.41 -10.90 22.89
CA GLY A 218 5.26 -12.32 23.22
C GLY A 218 4.07 -12.98 22.53
N VAL A 219 3.73 -12.53 21.31
CA VAL A 219 2.58 -13.06 20.57
C VAL A 219 2.66 -14.57 20.36
N ARG A 220 3.86 -15.14 20.16
CA ARG A 220 4.04 -16.60 20.01
C ARG A 220 3.68 -17.39 21.26
N GLN A 221 3.80 -16.79 22.44
CA GLN A 221 3.51 -17.41 23.74
C GLN A 221 2.08 -17.14 24.20
N HIS A 222 1.58 -15.94 23.98
CA HIS A 222 0.33 -15.45 24.58
C HIS A 222 -0.76 -15.16 23.54
N GLY A 223 -0.41 -15.23 22.25
CA GLY A 223 -1.25 -14.85 21.12
C GLY A 223 -1.33 -13.34 20.92
N TRP A 224 -2.07 -12.91 19.90
CA TRP A 224 -2.24 -11.49 19.59
C TRP A 224 -2.97 -10.76 20.71
N PRO A 225 -2.60 -9.50 20.99
CA PRO A 225 -3.33 -8.69 21.98
C PRO A 225 -4.74 -8.36 21.52
N LYS A 226 -5.58 -7.97 22.46
CA LYS A 226 -6.84 -7.28 22.13
C LYS A 226 -6.54 -5.98 21.41
N VAL A 227 -7.40 -5.57 20.48
CA VAL A 227 -7.23 -4.28 19.78
C VAL A 227 -7.24 -3.12 20.78
N ALA A 228 -8.06 -3.21 21.83
CA ALA A 228 -8.08 -2.22 22.92
C ALA A 228 -6.73 -2.10 23.64
N ASP A 229 -6.00 -3.21 23.83
CA ASP A 229 -4.67 -3.20 24.46
C ASP A 229 -3.62 -2.54 23.56
N LEU A 230 -3.70 -2.74 22.24
CA LEU A 230 -2.86 -2.01 21.26
C LEU A 230 -3.09 -0.51 21.36
N VAL A 231 -4.36 -0.11 21.40
CA VAL A 231 -4.75 1.30 21.56
C VAL A 231 -4.24 1.88 22.88
N ALA A 232 -4.45 1.19 23.97
CA ALA A 232 -4.01 1.62 25.31
C ALA A 232 -2.48 1.74 25.40
N SER A 233 -1.74 0.84 24.74
CA SER A 233 -0.27 0.88 24.72
C SER A 233 0.31 1.99 23.84
N GLY A 234 -0.48 2.59 22.95
CA GLY A 234 -0.02 3.48 21.89
C GLY A 234 0.68 2.76 20.71
N LYS A 235 0.93 1.45 20.81
CA LYS A 235 1.60 0.64 19.80
C LYS A 235 0.60 0.15 18.74
N ARG A 236 0.25 1.02 17.79
CA ARG A 236 -0.89 0.87 16.88
C ARG A 236 -0.53 0.76 15.41
N LEU A 237 0.75 0.71 15.11
CA LEU A 237 1.28 0.57 13.75
C LEU A 237 2.03 -0.76 13.62
N LEU A 238 1.51 -1.67 12.82
CA LEU A 238 2.20 -2.89 12.42
C LEU A 238 2.87 -2.66 11.07
N ILE A 239 4.11 -3.14 10.92
CA ILE A 239 4.83 -3.09 9.65
C ILE A 239 5.36 -4.48 9.37
N PHE A 240 4.96 -5.03 8.22
CA PHE A 240 5.44 -6.30 7.71
C PHE A 240 6.23 -6.10 6.42
N SER A 241 7.22 -6.93 6.17
CA SER A 241 8.00 -6.97 4.94
C SER A 241 8.17 -8.41 4.47
N ASP A 242 8.31 -8.61 3.19
CA ASP A 242 8.68 -9.88 2.56
C ASP A 242 10.15 -10.27 2.82
N ARG A 243 10.90 -9.45 3.58
CA ARG A 243 12.30 -9.68 3.95
C ARG A 243 12.49 -9.96 5.43
N SER A 244 13.20 -11.05 5.73
CA SER A 244 13.44 -11.51 7.11
C SER A 244 14.51 -10.73 7.86
N ASP A 245 15.34 -9.96 7.19
CA ASP A 245 16.48 -9.21 7.75
C ASP A 245 16.11 -7.80 8.25
N ARG A 246 14.80 -7.49 8.40
CA ARG A 246 14.29 -6.18 8.81
C ARG A 246 13.76 -6.10 10.24
N GLU A 247 13.64 -7.23 10.93
CA GLU A 247 12.96 -7.30 12.23
C GLU A 247 13.58 -6.41 13.30
N HIS A 248 14.91 -6.19 13.27
CA HIS A 248 15.60 -5.28 14.17
C HIS A 248 15.15 -3.81 14.02
N LEU A 249 14.61 -3.42 12.84
CA LEU A 249 14.05 -2.10 12.57
C LEU A 249 12.58 -1.94 13.04
N GLY A 250 11.97 -3.00 13.57
CA GLY A 250 10.53 -3.02 13.88
C GLY A 250 9.65 -3.38 12.67
N VAL A 251 10.25 -3.82 11.57
CA VAL A 251 9.58 -4.29 10.36
C VAL A 251 9.65 -5.82 10.36
N MET A 252 8.53 -6.47 10.62
CA MET A 252 8.47 -7.90 10.88
C MET A 252 8.41 -8.70 9.57
N TYR A 253 9.04 -9.88 9.57
CA TYR A 253 8.94 -10.78 8.41
C TYR A 253 7.53 -11.33 8.24
N ASP A 254 6.85 -10.96 7.16
CA ASP A 254 5.44 -11.29 6.95
C ASP A 254 5.17 -12.80 7.00
N LYS A 255 6.03 -13.61 6.35
CA LYS A 255 5.92 -15.07 6.34
C LYS A 255 6.01 -15.71 7.73
N SER A 256 6.58 -15.04 8.74
CA SER A 256 6.64 -15.52 10.12
C SER A 256 5.38 -15.25 10.92
N TRP A 257 4.58 -14.25 10.54
CA TRP A 257 3.46 -13.73 11.32
C TRP A 257 2.12 -13.80 10.59
N THR A 258 2.16 -13.99 9.27
CA THR A 258 0.97 -14.04 8.42
C THR A 258 0.87 -15.35 7.65
N VAL A 259 -0.29 -15.61 7.09
CA VAL A 259 -0.52 -16.48 5.95
C VAL A 259 -1.18 -15.65 4.85
N SER A 260 -0.79 -15.88 3.59
CA SER A 260 -1.33 -15.13 2.46
C SER A 260 -1.74 -16.07 1.34
N ASN A 261 -2.87 -15.79 0.69
CA ASN A 261 -3.18 -16.49 -0.54
C ASN A 261 -2.33 -15.94 -1.70
N PHE A 262 -2.33 -16.67 -2.81
CA PHE A 262 -1.70 -16.18 -4.04
C PHE A 262 -2.27 -14.82 -4.44
N TRP A 263 -1.39 -13.90 -4.80
CA TRP A 263 -1.67 -12.48 -4.86
C TRP A 263 -2.62 -12.02 -5.97
N SER A 264 -2.95 -12.86 -6.96
CA SER A 264 -3.70 -12.42 -8.12
C SER A 264 -4.91 -13.30 -8.44
N LEU A 265 -5.95 -12.67 -9.02
CA LEU A 265 -7.07 -13.32 -9.69
C LEU A 265 -6.74 -13.71 -11.15
N GLY A 266 -5.49 -13.51 -11.60
CA GLY A 266 -5.10 -13.61 -13.00
C GLY A 266 -5.56 -12.42 -13.85
N ASP A 267 -5.23 -12.43 -15.14
CA ASP A 267 -5.54 -11.32 -16.06
C ASP A 267 -7.05 -11.18 -16.32
N LEU A 268 -7.75 -12.30 -16.38
CA LEU A 268 -9.20 -12.31 -16.63
C LEU A 268 -10.06 -12.19 -15.36
N GLY A 269 -9.44 -12.22 -14.17
CA GLY A 269 -10.16 -12.14 -12.90
C GLY A 269 -11.00 -13.38 -12.59
N ASN A 270 -10.64 -14.55 -13.10
CA ASN A 270 -11.38 -15.81 -12.96
C ASN A 270 -10.68 -16.87 -12.10
N ASP A 271 -9.46 -16.62 -11.65
CA ASP A 271 -8.79 -17.47 -10.66
C ASP A 271 -9.30 -17.13 -9.27
N LEU A 272 -10.36 -17.79 -8.87
CA LEU A 272 -10.97 -17.61 -7.55
C LEU A 272 -10.37 -18.56 -6.51
N SER A 273 -9.40 -19.38 -6.86
CA SER A 273 -8.73 -20.26 -5.91
C SER A 273 -8.17 -19.48 -4.74
N CYS A 274 -8.10 -20.14 -3.59
CA CYS A 274 -7.49 -19.58 -2.39
C CYS A 274 -6.36 -20.50 -1.96
N VAL A 275 -5.30 -20.55 -2.77
CA VAL A 275 -4.09 -21.32 -2.49
C VAL A 275 -3.05 -20.44 -1.80
N SER A 276 -2.21 -21.03 -0.97
CA SER A 276 -1.14 -20.27 -0.32
C SER A 276 -0.15 -19.68 -1.31
N ARG A 277 0.29 -18.43 -1.04
CA ARG A 277 1.41 -17.78 -1.72
C ARG A 277 2.72 -18.55 -1.53
N TRP A 278 2.88 -19.21 -0.39
CA TRP A 278 4.09 -19.96 -0.02
C TRP A 278 3.84 -21.47 0.02
N SER A 279 4.64 -22.22 -0.69
CA SER A 279 4.49 -23.68 -0.77
C SER A 279 4.69 -24.40 0.55
N ASP A 280 5.45 -23.81 1.48
CA ASP A 280 5.80 -24.35 2.79
C ASP A 280 4.96 -23.80 3.96
N VAL A 281 4.06 -22.84 3.69
CA VAL A 281 3.16 -22.26 4.71
C VAL A 281 1.73 -22.33 4.22
N PRO A 282 0.99 -23.41 4.51
CA PRO A 282 -0.42 -23.51 4.12
C PRO A 282 -1.29 -22.48 4.87
N LEU A 283 -2.43 -22.11 4.28
CA LEU A 283 -3.31 -21.08 4.84
C LEU A 283 -3.94 -21.49 6.18
N ASP A 284 -4.12 -22.79 6.40
CA ASP A 284 -4.66 -23.37 7.64
C ASP A 284 -3.58 -23.68 8.69
N ARG A 285 -2.33 -23.18 8.47
CA ARG A 285 -1.22 -23.46 9.39
C ARG A 285 -1.58 -23.20 10.83
N GLN A 286 -1.37 -24.21 11.66
CA GLN A 286 -1.51 -24.15 13.11
C GLN A 286 -0.15 -23.83 13.74
N GLU A 287 -0.16 -22.93 14.73
CA GLU A 287 1.00 -22.58 15.53
C GLU A 287 0.65 -22.76 17.02
N PRO A 288 1.54 -23.34 17.84
CA PRO A 288 1.32 -23.34 19.27
C PRO A 288 1.24 -21.92 19.84
N GLY A 289 0.16 -21.60 20.52
CA GLY A 289 0.00 -20.34 21.25
C GLY A 289 -0.51 -19.15 20.44
N PHE A 290 -0.45 -19.14 19.11
CA PHE A 290 -1.00 -18.04 18.31
C PHE A 290 -1.49 -18.50 16.93
N ARG A 291 -2.29 -17.67 16.29
CA ARG A 291 -2.70 -17.84 14.89
C ARG A 291 -2.05 -16.78 14.04
N ARG A 292 -1.51 -17.15 12.88
CA ARG A 292 -1.02 -16.17 11.91
C ARG A 292 -2.17 -15.35 11.35
N LEU A 293 -1.96 -14.07 11.12
CA LEU A 293 -2.93 -13.19 10.48
C LEU A 293 -3.11 -13.61 9.01
N PHE A 294 -4.34 -13.70 8.55
CA PHE A 294 -4.61 -14.06 7.17
C PHE A 294 -4.78 -12.82 6.29
N THR A 295 -3.87 -12.63 5.34
CA THR A 295 -3.94 -11.60 4.32
C THR A 295 -4.51 -12.19 3.03
N MET A 296 -5.66 -11.70 2.61
CA MET A 296 -6.34 -12.14 1.40
C MET A 296 -6.19 -11.08 0.31
N SER A 297 -5.51 -11.44 -0.76
CA SER A 297 -5.40 -10.63 -1.97
C SER A 297 -6.54 -10.95 -2.94
N HIS A 298 -7.20 -9.89 -3.44
CA HIS A 298 -8.32 -9.99 -4.36
C HIS A 298 -8.24 -8.89 -5.41
N HIS A 299 -7.29 -9.01 -6.32
CA HIS A 299 -7.06 -8.07 -7.41
C HIS A 299 -6.52 -8.79 -8.65
N ARG A 300 -6.58 -8.15 -9.81
CA ARG A 300 -6.01 -8.68 -11.06
C ARG A 300 -4.54 -8.31 -11.22
N ASN A 301 -3.83 -8.97 -12.17
CA ASN A 301 -2.48 -8.57 -12.55
C ASN A 301 -2.43 -7.15 -13.11
N VAL A 302 -3.44 -6.77 -13.91
CA VAL A 302 -3.59 -5.43 -14.49
C VAL A 302 -4.97 -4.90 -14.10
N PRO A 303 -5.07 -4.12 -13.03
CA PRO A 303 -6.34 -3.59 -12.58
C PRO A 303 -6.81 -2.43 -13.46
N THR A 304 -8.12 -2.29 -13.57
CA THR A 304 -8.79 -1.11 -14.10
C THR A 304 -9.98 -0.77 -13.22
N VAL A 305 -10.49 0.44 -13.32
CA VAL A 305 -11.72 0.87 -12.63
C VAL A 305 -12.87 -0.10 -12.92
N LEU A 306 -13.04 -0.49 -14.20
CA LEU A 306 -14.11 -1.40 -14.61
C LEU A 306 -13.93 -2.81 -14.03
N THR A 307 -12.71 -3.37 -14.11
CA THR A 307 -12.47 -4.72 -13.61
C THR A 307 -12.56 -4.80 -12.10
N ALA A 308 -12.08 -3.79 -11.38
CA ALA A 308 -12.22 -3.71 -9.94
C ALA A 308 -13.69 -3.58 -9.51
N ALA A 309 -14.50 -2.78 -10.22
CA ALA A 309 -15.94 -2.72 -9.97
C ALA A 309 -16.61 -4.09 -10.11
N LEU A 310 -16.25 -4.86 -11.14
CA LEU A 310 -16.81 -6.21 -11.35
C LEU A 310 -16.35 -7.24 -10.30
N ASP A 311 -15.16 -7.05 -9.73
CA ASP A 311 -14.56 -8.03 -8.81
C ASP A 311 -14.91 -7.75 -7.34
N ASN A 312 -15.08 -6.49 -6.95
CA ASN A 312 -15.14 -6.06 -5.54
C ASN A 312 -16.50 -6.20 -4.84
N GLY A 313 -17.49 -6.79 -5.47
CA GLY A 313 -18.83 -6.97 -4.90
C GLY A 313 -19.12 -8.42 -4.49
N ALA A 314 -20.15 -9.00 -5.10
CA ALA A 314 -20.58 -10.37 -4.84
C ALA A 314 -19.43 -11.38 -5.04
N LYS A 315 -18.60 -11.21 -6.07
CA LYS A 315 -17.44 -12.09 -6.32
C LYS A 315 -16.46 -12.14 -5.15
N LEU A 316 -16.11 -11.01 -4.56
CA LEU A 316 -15.25 -10.94 -3.36
C LEU A 316 -15.88 -11.68 -2.20
N ARG A 317 -17.15 -11.38 -1.88
CA ARG A 317 -17.90 -12.03 -0.79
C ARG A 317 -17.94 -13.54 -0.97
N ASP A 318 -18.30 -14.00 -2.18
CA ASP A 318 -18.46 -15.43 -2.47
C ASP A 318 -17.12 -16.17 -2.46
N ARG A 319 -16.02 -15.54 -2.93
CA ARG A 319 -14.68 -16.10 -2.83
C ARG A 319 -14.26 -16.30 -1.37
N ILE A 320 -14.52 -15.33 -0.51
CA ILE A 320 -14.25 -15.48 0.94
C ILE A 320 -15.05 -16.66 1.49
N ALA A 321 -16.35 -16.70 1.25
CA ALA A 321 -17.25 -17.66 1.85
C ALA A 321 -17.01 -19.11 1.37
N GLN A 322 -16.73 -19.28 0.07
CA GLN A 322 -16.70 -20.61 -0.58
C GLN A 322 -15.28 -21.17 -0.72
N GLN A 323 -14.31 -20.31 -1.03
CA GLN A 323 -12.94 -20.76 -1.33
C GLN A 323 -11.99 -20.54 -0.16
N CYS A 324 -11.88 -19.31 0.34
CA CYS A 324 -10.87 -18.98 1.32
C CYS A 324 -11.17 -19.54 2.71
N ARG A 325 -12.44 -19.55 3.13
CA ARG A 325 -12.80 -20.17 4.41
C ARG A 325 -12.49 -21.68 4.45
N SER A 326 -12.73 -22.40 3.36
CA SER A 326 -12.37 -23.80 3.24
C SER A 326 -10.86 -23.99 3.36
N ALA A 327 -10.07 -23.19 2.62
CA ALA A 327 -8.62 -23.29 2.61
C ALA A 327 -7.93 -22.90 3.93
N THR A 328 -8.63 -22.12 4.78
CA THR A 328 -8.11 -21.64 6.07
C THR A 328 -8.61 -22.42 7.29
N GLY A 329 -9.31 -23.54 7.08
CA GLY A 329 -9.94 -24.27 8.18
C GLY A 329 -11.10 -23.50 8.83
N GLY A 330 -11.87 -22.75 8.05
CA GLY A 330 -13.06 -22.02 8.50
C GLY A 330 -12.83 -20.57 8.95
N ARG A 331 -11.60 -20.03 8.80
CA ARG A 331 -11.27 -18.67 9.23
C ARG A 331 -11.60 -17.64 8.14
N ASP A 332 -12.04 -16.48 8.56
CA ASP A 332 -12.17 -15.30 7.73
C ASP A 332 -10.82 -14.55 7.63
N PRO A 333 -10.57 -13.78 6.55
CA PRO A 333 -9.35 -12.99 6.43
C PRO A 333 -9.31 -11.85 7.47
N ASN A 334 -8.10 -11.57 7.96
CA ASN A 334 -7.82 -10.40 8.79
C ASN A 334 -7.61 -9.15 7.93
N TYR A 335 -7.04 -9.32 6.75
CA TYR A 335 -6.81 -8.25 5.80
C TYR A 335 -7.39 -8.64 4.44
N VAL A 336 -8.30 -7.82 3.92
CA VAL A 336 -8.90 -8.00 2.60
C VAL A 336 -8.34 -6.94 1.67
N SER A 337 -7.39 -7.34 0.83
CA SER A 337 -6.63 -6.45 -0.05
C SER A 337 -7.25 -6.39 -1.44
N VAL A 338 -7.63 -5.19 -1.87
CA VAL A 338 -8.34 -4.93 -3.14
C VAL A 338 -7.75 -3.73 -3.87
N ASP A 339 -7.99 -3.68 -5.19
CA ASP A 339 -7.82 -2.46 -5.97
C ASP A 339 -9.12 -1.64 -5.93
N PHE A 340 -9.00 -0.31 -6.06
CA PHE A 340 -10.14 0.62 -6.11
C PHE A 340 -11.21 0.33 -5.04
N HIS A 341 -10.80 0.35 -3.81
CA HIS A 341 -11.51 -0.12 -2.61
C HIS A 341 -12.95 0.41 -2.43
N ARG A 342 -13.32 1.50 -3.11
CA ARG A 342 -14.68 2.08 -3.07
C ARG A 342 -15.61 1.57 -4.16
N LEU A 343 -15.08 0.85 -5.15
CA LEU A 343 -15.90 0.34 -6.26
C LEU A 343 -16.51 -1.02 -5.93
N SER A 344 -17.67 -1.28 -6.49
CA SER A 344 -18.35 -2.58 -6.44
C SER A 344 -19.26 -2.78 -7.65
N ASP A 345 -19.76 -4.00 -7.81
CA ASP A 345 -20.60 -4.45 -8.92
C ASP A 345 -22.09 -4.05 -8.82
N GLY A 346 -22.46 -3.22 -7.84
CA GLY A 346 -23.84 -2.82 -7.60
C GLY A 346 -24.72 -3.89 -6.94
N SER A 347 -24.16 -5.02 -6.51
CA SER A 347 -24.89 -6.10 -5.79
C SER A 347 -25.36 -5.71 -4.38
N GLY A 348 -25.05 -4.50 -3.93
CA GLY A 348 -25.26 -4.06 -2.55
C GLY A 348 -24.10 -4.40 -1.61
N HIS A 349 -23.09 -5.14 -2.09
CA HIS A 349 -21.88 -5.45 -1.35
C HIS A 349 -20.72 -4.57 -1.82
N THR A 350 -20.02 -3.96 -0.88
CA THR A 350 -18.78 -3.22 -1.11
C THR A 350 -17.65 -3.85 -0.32
N PRO A 351 -16.36 -3.65 -0.65
CA PRO A 351 -15.27 -4.16 0.18
C PRO A 351 -15.40 -3.75 1.65
N ALA A 352 -15.80 -2.50 1.92
CA ALA A 352 -16.01 -2.01 3.27
C ALA A 352 -17.17 -2.73 3.99
N SER A 353 -18.32 -2.94 3.32
CA SER A 353 -19.45 -3.64 3.93
C SER A 353 -19.14 -5.12 4.18
N ILE A 354 -18.42 -5.77 3.26
CA ILE A 354 -17.98 -7.16 3.41
C ILE A 354 -17.06 -7.28 4.63
N VAL A 355 -16.07 -6.41 4.77
CA VAL A 355 -15.16 -6.38 5.93
C VAL A 355 -15.93 -6.15 7.24
N ALA A 356 -16.91 -5.25 7.23
CA ALA A 356 -17.77 -5.01 8.41
C ALA A 356 -18.59 -6.27 8.78
N GLU A 357 -19.14 -6.99 7.80
CA GLU A 357 -19.85 -8.25 8.02
C GLU A 357 -18.92 -9.33 8.60
N LEU A 358 -17.68 -9.47 8.12
CA LEU A 358 -16.69 -10.37 8.68
C LEU A 358 -16.39 -10.04 10.14
N GLY A 359 -16.28 -8.76 10.45
CA GLY A 359 -16.13 -8.27 11.81
C GLY A 359 -17.32 -8.59 12.72
N ALA A 360 -18.52 -8.65 12.20
CA ALA A 360 -19.74 -8.93 12.98
C ALA A 360 -19.97 -10.42 13.28
N ARG A 361 -19.37 -11.32 12.50
CA ARG A 361 -19.57 -12.80 12.64
C ARG A 361 -18.72 -13.45 13.72
N ARG A 362 -17.78 -12.73 14.34
CA ARG A 362 -16.78 -13.26 15.29
C ARG A 362 -17.11 -12.92 16.73
#